data_33c67803be995f29575429ea442dc474
#
_entry.id   33c67803be995f29575429ea442dc474
#
_cell.length_a   1.000
_cell.length_b   1.000
_cell.length_c   1.000
_cell.angle_alpha   90.00
_cell.angle_beta   90.00
_cell.angle_gamma   90.00
#
_symmetry.space_group_name_H-M   'P 1'
#
loop_
_entity.id
_entity.type
_entity.pdbx_description
1 polymer ?
#
loop_
_entity_poly.entity_id
_entity_poly.type
_entity_poly.pdbx_seq_one_letter_code
_entity_poly.pdbx_strand_id
1 'polypeptide(L)'
;MWRLLSKSALDKHEYANAYLSFVHSGDYHGVELIKKLKVRLRYQPCFPPSDGFSILGQMTKDDNMRQAAIITYFKKFDQAEDMYTLNNQHDHAINLRSNIGDWFKVEKLVRSNFAEDRRLEWICKKIGYYFYERQKFARAVPYFSRSKHIIKLAECLYLLENFTSLERVADRINEDCEASSALAH
;
A
#
# COMPACT_ATOMS: atom_id res chain seq x y z
N MET A 1 -31.10 5.81 9.90
CA MET A 1 -31.89 4.74 9.27
C MET A 1 -31.23 4.24 7.98
N TRP A 2 -30.95 5.10 6.99
CA TRP A 2 -30.35 4.72 5.68
C TRP A 2 -28.99 4.00 5.79
N ARG A 3 -28.11 4.37 6.74
CA ARG A 3 -26.80 3.70 6.96
C ARG A 3 -26.96 2.24 7.45
N LEU A 4 -27.99 1.93 8.22
CA LEU A 4 -28.27 0.55 8.65
C LEU A 4 -28.83 -0.27 7.48
N LEU A 5 -29.66 0.37 6.67
CA LEU A 5 -30.22 -0.26 5.48
C LEU A 5 -29.13 -0.58 4.45
N SER A 6 -28.21 0.36 4.20
CA SER A 6 -27.08 0.13 3.27
C SER A 6 -26.18 -1.01 3.73
N LYS A 7 -25.92 -1.12 5.05
CA LYS A 7 -25.16 -2.23 5.60
C LYS A 7 -25.87 -3.56 5.41
N SER A 8 -27.15 -3.64 5.80
CA SER A 8 -27.95 -4.86 5.65
C SER A 8 -28.09 -5.29 4.18
N ALA A 9 -28.24 -4.33 3.27
CA ALA A 9 -28.32 -4.59 1.84
C ALA A 9 -26.97 -5.08 1.27
N LEU A 10 -25.84 -4.57 1.75
CA LEU A 10 -24.52 -5.07 1.38
C LEU A 10 -24.26 -6.50 1.90
N ASP A 11 -24.65 -6.78 3.14
CA ASP A 11 -24.51 -8.12 3.74
C ASP A 11 -25.34 -9.17 2.98
N LYS A 12 -26.47 -8.75 2.37
CA LYS A 12 -27.33 -9.60 1.53
C LYS A 12 -26.99 -9.57 0.04
N HIS A 13 -25.91 -8.88 -0.35
CA HIS A 13 -25.53 -8.67 -1.76
C HIS A 13 -26.61 -7.97 -2.62
N GLU A 14 -27.53 -7.25 -2.00
CA GLU A 14 -28.56 -6.45 -2.66
C GLU A 14 -28.02 -5.07 -3.10
N TYR A 15 -27.17 -5.07 -4.12
CA TYR A 15 -26.43 -3.85 -4.55
C TYR A 15 -27.34 -2.73 -5.04
N ALA A 16 -28.54 -3.02 -5.54
CA ALA A 16 -29.49 -1.99 -5.97
C ALA A 16 -30.03 -1.20 -4.77
N ASN A 17 -30.45 -1.91 -3.71
CA ASN A 17 -30.96 -1.31 -2.48
C ASN A 17 -29.86 -0.59 -1.71
N ALA A 18 -28.63 -1.16 -1.70
CA ALA A 18 -27.46 -0.52 -1.13
C ALA A 18 -27.14 0.82 -1.84
N TYR A 19 -27.16 0.85 -3.18
CA TYR A 19 -26.94 2.03 -3.97
C TYR A 19 -27.93 3.15 -3.63
N LEU A 20 -29.24 2.86 -3.64
CA LEU A 20 -30.26 3.83 -3.29
C LEU A 20 -30.09 4.36 -1.86
N SER A 21 -29.76 3.47 -0.92
CA SER A 21 -29.52 3.84 0.48
C SER A 21 -28.31 4.77 0.65
N PHE A 22 -27.22 4.56 -0.12
CA PHE A 22 -26.06 5.42 -0.13
C PHE A 22 -26.35 6.79 -0.76
N VAL A 23 -27.11 6.82 -1.85
CA VAL A 23 -27.56 8.07 -2.47
C VAL A 23 -28.40 8.90 -1.49
N HIS A 24 -29.37 8.28 -0.81
CA HIS A 24 -30.21 8.96 0.19
C HIS A 24 -29.44 9.41 1.44
N SER A 25 -28.38 8.68 1.80
CA SER A 25 -27.53 9.07 2.94
C SER A 25 -26.45 10.10 2.59
N GLY A 26 -26.28 10.44 1.31
CA GLY A 26 -25.21 11.33 0.82
C GLY A 26 -23.81 10.71 0.91
N ASP A 27 -23.70 9.39 0.98
CA ASP A 27 -22.43 8.68 1.10
C ASP A 27 -21.85 8.35 -0.28
N TYR A 28 -21.07 9.27 -0.81
CA TYR A 28 -20.43 9.13 -2.12
C TYR A 28 -19.42 7.97 -2.18
N HIS A 29 -18.74 7.66 -1.08
CA HIS A 29 -17.81 6.52 -1.03
C HIS A 29 -18.54 5.19 -1.16
N GLY A 30 -19.70 5.06 -0.52
CA GLY A 30 -20.57 3.90 -0.67
C GLY A 30 -21.12 3.75 -2.08
N VAL A 31 -21.52 4.86 -2.70
CA VAL A 31 -21.95 4.88 -4.11
C VAL A 31 -20.83 4.43 -5.04
N GLU A 32 -19.61 4.92 -4.82
CA GLU A 32 -18.43 4.53 -5.61
C GLU A 32 -18.08 3.05 -5.42
N LEU A 33 -18.13 2.54 -4.19
CA LEU A 33 -17.96 1.11 -3.90
C LEU A 33 -18.94 0.28 -4.73
N ILE A 34 -20.24 0.61 -4.69
CA ILE A 34 -21.25 -0.14 -5.45
C ILE A 34 -21.00 -0.07 -6.95
N LYS A 35 -20.58 1.08 -7.48
CA LYS A 35 -20.19 1.21 -8.89
C LYS A 35 -19.02 0.27 -9.20
N LYS A 36 -18.00 0.22 -8.38
CA LYS A 36 -16.84 -0.68 -8.54
C LYS A 36 -17.26 -2.16 -8.49
N LEU A 37 -18.18 -2.52 -7.61
CA LEU A 37 -18.72 -3.87 -7.50
C LEU A 37 -19.65 -4.26 -8.68
N LYS A 38 -20.40 -3.30 -9.25
CA LYS A 38 -21.35 -3.51 -10.37
C LYS A 38 -20.70 -3.43 -11.75
N VAL A 39 -19.66 -2.62 -11.93
CA VAL A 39 -19.10 -2.25 -13.26
C VAL A 39 -18.70 -3.46 -14.11
N ARG A 40 -18.52 -4.63 -13.55
CA ARG A 40 -18.15 -5.82 -14.32
C ARG A 40 -19.28 -6.72 -14.80
N LEU A 41 -20.52 -6.38 -14.52
CA LEU A 41 -21.66 -7.10 -15.11
C LEU A 41 -22.08 -6.55 -16.50
N ARG A 42 -21.56 -5.38 -16.92
CA ARG A 42 -22.09 -4.71 -18.12
C ARG A 42 -21.10 -4.04 -19.07
N TYR A 43 -19.79 -3.96 -18.74
CA TYR A 43 -18.87 -3.21 -19.61
C TYR A 43 -17.55 -3.96 -19.82
N GLN A 44 -17.35 -4.41 -21.03
CA GLN A 44 -16.06 -4.76 -21.59
C GLN A 44 -15.49 -3.43 -22.16
N PRO A 45 -14.54 -2.78 -21.50
CA PRO A 45 -14.03 -1.50 -22.00
C PRO A 45 -13.16 -1.74 -23.24
N CYS A 46 -13.43 -1.00 -24.30
CA CYS A 46 -12.63 -0.98 -25.53
C CYS A 46 -11.29 -0.23 -25.41
N PHE A 47 -10.87 0.16 -24.20
CA PHE A 47 -9.59 0.85 -23.97
C PHE A 47 -8.76 0.12 -22.91
N PRO A 48 -7.44 -0.04 -23.13
CA PRO A 48 -6.55 -0.60 -22.12
C PRO A 48 -6.45 0.39 -20.93
N PRO A 49 -6.59 -0.07 -19.68
CA PRO A 49 -6.47 0.80 -18.53
C PRO A 49 -5.00 1.16 -18.28
N SER A 50 -4.73 2.45 -18.14
CA SER A 50 -3.49 2.95 -17.56
C SER A 50 -3.33 2.42 -16.10
N ASP A 51 -2.17 1.98 -15.80
CA ASP A 51 -1.54 1.23 -14.71
C ASP A 51 -2.14 1.13 -13.27
N GLY A 52 -3.20 1.84 -12.95
CA GLY A 52 -3.86 1.76 -11.63
C GLY A 52 -5.19 0.98 -11.61
N PHE A 53 -5.78 0.72 -12.78
CA PHE A 53 -7.12 0.15 -12.91
C PHE A 53 -7.15 -1.38 -13.04
N SER A 54 -6.02 -1.99 -13.34
CA SER A 54 -5.89 -3.45 -13.55
C SER A 54 -6.16 -4.26 -12.28
N ILE A 55 -5.81 -3.73 -11.10
CA ILE A 55 -5.98 -4.39 -9.80
C ILE A 55 -7.47 -4.53 -9.44
N LEU A 56 -8.29 -3.50 -9.74
CA LEU A 56 -9.75 -3.52 -9.52
C LEU A 56 -10.47 -4.52 -10.44
N GLY A 57 -9.85 -4.85 -11.56
CA GLY A 57 -10.40 -5.77 -12.55
C GLY A 57 -10.48 -7.22 -12.08
N GLN A 58 -9.63 -7.66 -11.17
CA GLN A 58 -9.63 -9.02 -10.62
C GLN A 58 -10.59 -9.21 -9.44
N MET A 59 -10.90 -8.12 -8.69
CA MET A 59 -11.75 -8.17 -7.50
C MET A 59 -13.20 -8.66 -7.72
N THR A 60 -13.65 -8.76 -8.96
CA THR A 60 -15.07 -9.03 -9.23
C THR A 60 -15.39 -10.48 -9.57
N LYS A 61 -14.39 -11.34 -9.68
CA LYS A 61 -14.62 -12.76 -10.00
C LYS A 61 -14.98 -13.61 -8.77
N ASP A 62 -14.39 -13.28 -7.62
CA ASP A 62 -14.55 -14.08 -6.41
C ASP A 62 -15.43 -13.35 -5.39
N ASP A 63 -16.44 -14.04 -4.86
CA ASP A 63 -17.34 -13.49 -3.85
C ASP A 63 -16.57 -13.07 -2.58
N ASN A 64 -15.50 -13.80 -2.24
CA ASN A 64 -14.62 -13.47 -1.13
C ASN A 64 -13.92 -12.10 -1.32
N MET A 65 -13.52 -11.77 -2.56
CA MET A 65 -12.88 -10.47 -2.87
C MET A 65 -13.88 -9.32 -2.77
N ARG A 66 -15.13 -9.54 -3.18
CA ARG A 66 -16.21 -8.54 -3.01
C ARG A 66 -16.49 -8.31 -1.52
N GLN A 67 -16.53 -9.38 -0.74
CA GLN A 67 -16.75 -9.30 0.69
C GLN A 67 -15.59 -8.59 1.39
N ALA A 68 -14.33 -8.86 1.03
CA ALA A 68 -13.17 -8.14 1.55
C ALA A 68 -13.23 -6.63 1.23
N ALA A 69 -13.69 -6.25 0.03
CA ALA A 69 -13.87 -4.84 -0.34
C ALA A 69 -14.97 -4.16 0.50
N ILE A 70 -16.07 -4.86 0.77
CA ILE A 70 -17.16 -4.38 1.65
C ILE A 70 -16.65 -4.21 3.08
N ILE A 71 -15.89 -5.16 3.61
CA ILE A 71 -15.30 -5.10 4.95
C ILE A 71 -14.31 -3.93 5.04
N THR A 72 -13.52 -3.70 3.98
CA THR A 72 -12.61 -2.55 3.88
C THR A 72 -13.38 -1.22 3.95
N TYR A 73 -14.50 -1.11 3.26
CA TYR A 73 -15.36 0.07 3.32
C TYR A 73 -15.85 0.36 4.75
N PHE A 74 -16.19 -0.67 5.52
CA PHE A 74 -16.57 -0.53 6.94
C PHE A 74 -15.36 -0.29 7.87
N LYS A 75 -14.16 -0.05 7.32
CA LYS A 75 -12.91 0.21 8.06
C LYS A 75 -12.46 -0.93 8.98
N LYS A 76 -12.91 -2.15 8.72
CA LYS A 76 -12.46 -3.35 9.44
C LYS A 76 -11.23 -3.94 8.73
N PHE A 77 -10.13 -3.20 8.76
CA PHE A 77 -8.95 -3.47 7.97
C PHE A 77 -8.27 -4.79 8.31
N ASP A 78 -8.28 -5.20 9.57
CA ASP A 78 -7.67 -6.47 9.99
C ASP A 78 -8.42 -7.67 9.39
N GLN A 79 -9.76 -7.65 9.44
CA GLN A 79 -10.59 -8.70 8.84
C GLN A 79 -10.45 -8.74 7.31
N ALA A 80 -10.32 -7.57 6.66
CA ALA A 80 -10.11 -7.50 5.22
C ALA A 80 -8.73 -8.05 4.83
N GLU A 81 -7.67 -7.75 5.61
CA GLU A 81 -6.34 -8.32 5.42
C GLU A 81 -6.34 -9.84 5.53
N ASP A 82 -6.98 -10.39 6.57
CA ASP A 82 -7.10 -11.83 6.77
C ASP A 82 -7.79 -12.49 5.58
N MET A 83 -8.86 -11.88 5.05
CA MET A 83 -9.55 -12.41 3.87
C MET A 83 -8.69 -12.36 2.60
N TYR A 84 -7.91 -11.29 2.39
CA TYR A 84 -6.99 -11.21 1.25
C TYR A 84 -5.86 -12.24 1.36
N THR A 85 -5.29 -12.42 2.56
CA THR A 85 -4.22 -13.39 2.79
C THR A 85 -4.70 -14.84 2.65
N LEU A 86 -5.89 -15.18 3.15
CA LEU A 86 -6.51 -16.51 2.99
C LEU A 86 -6.78 -16.86 1.52
N ASN A 87 -7.07 -15.86 0.68
CA ASN A 87 -7.27 -16.05 -0.76
C ASN A 87 -5.96 -15.93 -1.57
N ASN A 88 -4.79 -15.93 -0.94
CA ASN A 88 -3.46 -15.74 -1.57
C ASN A 88 -3.35 -14.42 -2.37
N GLN A 89 -4.15 -13.43 -2.05
CA GLN A 89 -4.15 -12.11 -2.70
C GLN A 89 -3.31 -11.11 -1.89
N HIS A 90 -2.03 -11.45 -1.69
CA HIS A 90 -1.11 -10.66 -0.87
C HIS A 90 -0.93 -9.22 -1.38
N ASP A 91 -0.98 -9.01 -2.70
CA ASP A 91 -0.88 -7.67 -3.29
C ASP A 91 -2.03 -6.76 -2.87
N HIS A 92 -3.23 -7.30 -2.74
CA HIS A 92 -4.39 -6.53 -2.26
C HIS A 92 -4.27 -6.18 -0.77
N ALA A 93 -3.73 -7.09 0.06
CA ALA A 93 -3.47 -6.83 1.47
C ALA A 93 -2.39 -5.73 1.64
N ILE A 94 -1.31 -5.79 0.85
CA ILE A 94 -0.25 -4.79 0.82
C ILE A 94 -0.81 -3.42 0.40
N ASN A 95 -1.58 -3.35 -0.68
CA ASN A 95 -2.19 -2.12 -1.16
C ASN A 95 -3.17 -1.53 -0.14
N LEU A 96 -3.98 -2.37 0.51
CA LEU A 96 -4.89 -1.95 1.57
C LEU A 96 -4.12 -1.24 2.70
N ARG A 97 -3.08 -1.88 3.24
CA ARG A 97 -2.28 -1.31 4.33
C ARG A 97 -1.46 -0.09 3.90
N SER A 98 -0.93 -0.09 2.67
CA SER A 98 -0.22 1.07 2.11
C SER A 98 -1.11 2.30 2.01
N ASN A 99 -2.36 2.14 1.56
CA ASN A 99 -3.33 3.23 1.45
C ASN A 99 -3.73 3.82 2.81
N ILE A 100 -3.70 3.00 3.86
CA ILE A 100 -3.96 3.43 5.24
C ILE A 100 -2.71 4.11 5.85
N GLY A 101 -1.52 3.85 5.30
CA GLY A 101 -0.24 4.31 5.83
C GLY A 101 0.32 3.44 6.96
N ASP A 102 -0.16 2.21 7.11
CA ASP A 102 0.34 1.24 8.11
C ASP A 102 1.57 0.48 7.58
N TRP A 103 2.66 1.24 7.40
CA TRP A 103 3.89 0.75 6.78
C TRP A 103 4.55 -0.40 7.53
N PHE A 104 4.34 -0.51 8.85
CA PHE A 104 4.90 -1.60 9.65
C PHE A 104 4.24 -2.94 9.34
N LYS A 105 2.91 -2.96 9.16
CA LYS A 105 2.20 -4.15 8.71
C LYS A 105 2.55 -4.49 7.26
N VAL A 106 2.70 -3.47 6.40
CA VAL A 106 3.17 -3.66 5.02
C VAL A 106 4.57 -4.31 4.99
N GLU A 107 5.52 -3.83 5.80
CA GLU A 107 6.85 -4.44 5.92
C GLU A 107 6.76 -5.92 6.33
N LYS A 108 5.92 -6.23 7.32
CA LYS A 108 5.71 -7.60 7.78
C LYS A 108 5.13 -8.49 6.68
N LEU A 109 4.10 -8.04 5.97
CA LEU A 109 3.46 -8.77 4.87
C LEU A 109 4.43 -9.03 3.71
N VAL A 110 5.25 -8.04 3.34
CA VAL A 110 6.23 -8.21 2.26
C VAL A 110 7.34 -9.14 2.67
N ARG A 111 7.85 -9.06 3.91
CA ARG A 111 8.88 -9.98 4.39
C ARG A 111 8.41 -11.43 4.47
N SER A 112 7.15 -11.66 4.82
CA SER A 112 6.62 -13.02 4.92
C SER A 112 6.39 -13.67 3.55
N ASN A 113 6.08 -12.89 2.52
CA ASN A 113 5.67 -13.40 1.21
C ASN A 113 6.69 -13.13 0.09
N PHE A 114 7.50 -12.08 0.21
CA PHE A 114 8.38 -11.58 -0.86
C PHE A 114 9.70 -11.04 -0.28
N ALA A 115 10.51 -11.90 0.32
CA ALA A 115 11.70 -11.51 1.09
C ALA A 115 12.75 -10.69 0.29
N GLU A 116 12.82 -10.82 -1.04
CA GLU A 116 13.78 -10.15 -1.94
C GLU A 116 13.15 -9.13 -2.90
N ASP A 117 11.94 -8.67 -2.63
CA ASP A 117 11.22 -7.79 -3.55
C ASP A 117 11.72 -6.33 -3.47
N ARG A 118 11.85 -5.66 -4.63
CA ARG A 118 12.09 -4.21 -4.75
C ARG A 118 11.05 -3.38 -3.99
N ARG A 119 9.87 -3.93 -3.75
CA ARG A 119 8.83 -3.32 -2.91
C ARG A 119 9.31 -3.08 -1.49
N LEU A 120 10.20 -3.94 -0.95
CA LEU A 120 10.77 -3.77 0.38
C LEU A 120 11.62 -2.49 0.48
N GLU A 121 12.40 -2.17 -0.55
CA GLU A 121 13.18 -0.92 -0.59
C GLU A 121 12.27 0.31 -0.52
N TRP A 122 11.19 0.32 -1.32
CA TRP A 122 10.21 1.41 -1.32
C TRP A 122 9.49 1.55 0.03
N ILE A 123 9.10 0.42 0.66
CA ILE A 123 8.46 0.41 1.97
C ILE A 123 9.41 0.91 3.05
N CYS A 124 10.65 0.43 3.06
CA CYS A 124 11.68 0.92 3.97
C CYS A 124 11.89 2.43 3.80
N LYS A 125 11.92 2.94 2.56
CA LYS A 125 11.98 4.37 2.29
C LYS A 125 10.81 5.12 2.95
N LYS A 126 9.58 4.64 2.83
CA LYS A 126 8.38 5.26 3.46
C LYS A 126 8.44 5.24 4.98
N ILE A 127 8.86 4.13 5.58
CA ILE A 127 9.05 4.03 7.04
C ILE A 127 10.18 4.98 7.50
N GLY A 128 11.27 5.06 6.74
CA GLY A 128 12.37 5.99 7.00
C GLY A 128 11.87 7.45 7.07
N TYR A 129 11.07 7.88 6.08
CA TYR A 129 10.46 9.21 6.10
C TYR A 129 9.49 9.40 7.27
N TYR A 130 8.70 8.41 7.62
CA TYR A 130 7.81 8.46 8.79
C TYR A 130 8.57 8.78 10.09
N PHE A 131 9.75 8.18 10.30
CA PHE A 131 10.58 8.48 11.46
C PHE A 131 11.33 9.80 11.32
N TYR A 132 11.80 10.14 10.10
CA TYR A 132 12.50 11.39 9.81
C TYR A 132 11.63 12.62 10.11
N GLU A 133 10.40 12.66 9.63
CA GLU A 133 9.44 13.74 9.89
C GLU A 133 9.13 13.93 11.38
N ARG A 134 9.27 12.87 12.17
CA ARG A 134 9.11 12.89 13.64
C ARG A 134 10.43 13.13 14.39
N GLN A 135 11.47 13.54 13.67
CA GLN A 135 12.80 13.80 14.23
C GLN A 135 13.42 12.60 14.98
N LYS A 136 12.97 11.39 14.69
CA LYS A 136 13.52 10.16 15.26
C LYS A 136 14.59 9.58 14.36
N PHE A 137 15.66 10.37 14.14
CA PHE A 137 16.71 10.07 13.16
C PHE A 137 17.40 8.73 13.41
N ALA A 138 17.68 8.38 14.67
CA ALA A 138 18.29 7.10 15.02
C ALA A 138 17.46 5.89 14.57
N ARG A 139 16.12 6.02 14.56
CA ARG A 139 15.21 4.98 14.05
C ARG A 139 15.07 5.00 12.52
N ALA A 140 15.29 6.14 11.89
CA ALA A 140 15.21 6.29 10.43
C ALA A 140 16.43 5.66 9.72
N VAL A 141 17.62 5.75 10.33
CA VAL A 141 18.90 5.27 9.78
C VAL A 141 18.81 3.83 9.22
N PRO A 142 18.37 2.79 9.96
CA PRO A 142 18.33 1.42 9.44
C PRO A 142 17.40 1.26 8.23
N TYR A 143 16.33 2.04 8.16
CA TYR A 143 15.38 1.99 7.03
C TYR A 143 15.93 2.68 5.79
N PHE A 144 16.60 3.86 5.93
CA PHE A 144 17.26 4.52 4.81
C PHE A 144 18.46 3.72 4.29
N SER A 145 19.21 3.06 5.17
CA SER A 145 20.28 2.14 4.78
C SER A 145 19.76 0.97 3.93
N ARG A 146 18.63 0.35 4.33
CA ARG A 146 18.00 -0.73 3.56
C ARG A 146 17.42 -0.29 2.23
N SER A 147 16.84 0.90 2.18
CA SER A 147 16.25 1.46 0.95
C SER A 147 17.28 2.10 0.03
N LYS A 148 18.58 2.00 0.35
CA LYS A 148 19.70 2.61 -0.39
C LYS A 148 19.49 4.12 -0.63
N HIS A 149 18.74 4.79 0.26
CA HIS A 149 18.44 6.22 0.13
C HIS A 149 19.56 7.05 0.80
N ILE A 150 20.70 7.12 0.12
CA ILE A 150 21.97 7.62 0.65
C ILE A 150 21.86 9.06 1.16
N ILE A 151 21.19 9.94 0.42
CA ILE A 151 21.05 11.37 0.79
C ILE A 151 20.40 11.52 2.17
N LYS A 152 19.26 10.87 2.39
CA LYS A 152 18.55 10.94 3.68
C LYS A 152 19.27 10.19 4.80
N LEU A 153 20.00 9.14 4.45
CA LEU A 153 20.87 8.44 5.38
C LEU A 153 21.99 9.36 5.90
N ALA A 154 22.68 10.06 4.98
CA ALA A 154 23.75 11.02 5.34
C ALA A 154 23.20 12.17 6.19
N GLU A 155 22.05 12.75 5.83
CA GLU A 155 21.39 13.78 6.64
C GLU A 155 21.09 13.29 8.07
N CYS A 156 20.53 12.07 8.21
CA CYS A 156 20.25 11.51 9.53
C CYS A 156 21.51 11.29 10.36
N LEU A 157 22.59 10.79 9.74
CA LEU A 157 23.87 10.56 10.42
C LEU A 157 24.53 11.87 10.84
N TYR A 158 24.45 12.90 9.99
CA TYR A 158 24.92 14.24 10.31
C TYR A 158 24.15 14.84 11.50
N LEU A 159 22.83 14.77 11.50
CA LEU A 159 21.97 15.25 12.61
C LEU A 159 22.16 14.47 13.92
N LEU A 160 22.66 13.24 13.84
CA LEU A 160 23.02 12.40 15.00
C LEU A 160 24.48 12.60 15.43
N GLU A 161 25.24 13.49 14.76
CA GLU A 161 26.69 13.71 14.99
C GLU A 161 27.53 12.43 14.87
N ASN A 162 27.01 11.44 14.12
CA ASN A 162 27.70 10.16 13.91
C ASN A 162 28.61 10.22 12.67
N PHE A 163 29.71 10.97 12.79
CA PHE A 163 30.63 11.24 11.69
C PHE A 163 31.37 10.00 11.21
N THR A 164 31.66 9.04 12.10
CA THR A 164 32.32 7.79 11.72
C THR A 164 31.49 6.93 10.77
N SER A 165 30.16 6.89 10.98
CA SER A 165 29.24 6.20 10.07
C SER A 165 29.01 7.00 8.78
N LEU A 166 29.07 8.32 8.86
CA LEU A 166 28.96 9.21 7.70
C LEU A 166 30.16 9.04 6.74
N GLU A 167 31.39 8.97 7.27
CA GLU A 167 32.59 8.67 6.49
C GLU A 167 32.48 7.35 5.73
N ARG A 168 32.04 6.30 6.40
CA ARG A 168 31.84 4.99 5.74
C ARG A 168 30.80 5.05 4.60
N VAL A 169 29.78 5.89 4.74
CA VAL A 169 28.78 6.09 3.67
C VAL A 169 29.41 6.87 2.50
N ALA A 170 30.24 7.88 2.79
CA ALA A 170 30.94 8.65 1.78
C ALA A 170 31.93 7.78 0.98
N ASP A 171 32.69 6.94 1.67
CA ASP A 171 33.66 6.02 1.04
C ASP A 171 32.94 5.06 0.08
N ARG A 172 31.80 4.50 0.45
CA ARG A 172 31.00 3.64 -0.43
C ARG A 172 30.51 4.38 -1.68
N ILE A 173 30.11 5.65 -1.55
CA ILE A 173 29.68 6.44 -2.70
C ILE A 173 30.85 6.63 -3.68
N ASN A 174 32.05 6.91 -3.16
CA ASN A 174 33.24 7.09 -3.98
C ASN A 174 33.61 5.80 -4.70
N GLU A 175 33.59 4.66 -4.01
CA GLU A 175 33.82 3.33 -4.60
C GLU A 175 32.83 3.02 -5.73
N ASP A 176 31.53 3.27 -5.51
CA ASP A 176 30.47 3.07 -6.51
C ASP A 176 30.64 3.99 -7.74
N CYS A 177 31.08 5.25 -7.52
CA CYS A 177 31.38 6.19 -8.57
C CYS A 177 32.62 5.78 -9.39
N GLU A 178 33.68 5.31 -8.74
CA GLU A 178 34.90 4.82 -9.41
C GLU A 178 34.63 3.54 -10.20
N ALA A 179 33.88 2.58 -9.63
CA ALA A 179 33.47 1.36 -10.31
C ALA A 179 32.60 1.65 -11.55
N SER A 180 31.68 2.63 -11.44
CA SER A 180 30.83 3.04 -12.56
C SER A 180 31.64 3.75 -13.66
N SER A 181 32.64 4.54 -13.31
CA SER A 181 33.51 5.20 -14.29
C SER A 181 34.45 4.21 -14.99
N ALA A 182 34.92 3.17 -14.29
CA ALA A 182 35.76 2.10 -14.87
C ALA A 182 35.03 1.19 -15.85
N LEU A 183 33.70 1.03 -15.69
CA LEU A 183 32.85 0.27 -16.59
C LEU A 183 32.44 1.05 -17.86
N ALA A 184 32.66 2.37 -17.89
CA ALA A 184 32.33 3.25 -19.01
C ALA A 184 33.49 3.42 -20.03
N HIS A 185 34.64 2.82 -19.76
CA HIS A 185 35.82 2.73 -20.63
C HIS A 185 36.03 1.30 -21.13
#